data_50a68bd8c76ef24b50c8c2cf7f529fc7
#
_entry.id   50a68bd8c76ef24b50c8c2cf7f529fc7
#
_cell.length_a   1.000
_cell.length_b   1.000
_cell.length_c   1.000
_cell.angle_alpha   90.00
_cell.angle_beta   90.00
_cell.angle_gamma   90.00
#
_symmetry.space_group_name_H-M   'P 1'
#
loop_
_entity.id
_entity.type
_entity.pdbx_description
1 polymer ?
#
loop_
_entity_poly.entity_id
_entity_poly.type
_entity_poly.pdbx_seq_one_letter_code
_entity_poly.pdbx_strand_id
1 'polypeptide(L)'
;MNKYKRKQEEVQCCYCKTIFKKDVSEIKRSLKVGRLHYCSMKCSKSIPSNIEHLKKVGNRDIAHLNPSNRRDEFSDFREHLRRASRRNKSFDLSLQDLKDQWDKQNGLCVYSKVQLIHPTAGSNSHIYTASVDRIDSSLGYVKGNVQFISIAMNHMKANMSDEDMFKLLEILKVVYPT
;
A
#
# COMPACT_ATOMS: atom_id res chain seq x y z
N MET A 1 -28.30 -18.54 23.77
CA MET A 1 -27.40 -19.31 22.86
C MET A 1 -28.05 -19.42 21.49
N ASN A 2 -27.74 -18.53 20.57
CA ASN A 2 -28.34 -18.53 19.24
C ASN A 2 -27.25 -18.88 18.22
N LYS A 3 -27.06 -20.18 17.97
CA LYS A 3 -26.13 -20.69 16.96
C LYS A 3 -26.87 -20.67 15.61
N TYR A 4 -26.73 -19.63 14.83
CA TYR A 4 -27.08 -19.68 13.42
C TYR A 4 -26.21 -20.77 12.74
N LYS A 5 -26.77 -21.97 12.55
CA LYS A 5 -26.15 -23.02 11.73
C LYS A 5 -26.10 -22.50 10.29
N ARG A 6 -24.91 -22.14 9.81
CA ARG A 6 -24.74 -21.75 8.41
C ARG A 6 -25.09 -22.91 7.51
N LYS A 7 -25.80 -22.64 6.44
CA LYS A 7 -26.15 -23.64 5.43
C LYS A 7 -24.86 -24.10 4.74
N GLN A 8 -24.62 -25.40 4.72
CA GLN A 8 -23.48 -26.02 4.07
C GLN A 8 -23.92 -26.86 2.89
N GLU A 9 -23.10 -26.91 1.86
CA GLU A 9 -23.28 -27.76 0.67
C GLU A 9 -22.00 -28.55 0.40
N GLU A 10 -22.15 -29.70 -0.26
CA GLU A 10 -21.04 -30.56 -0.61
C GLU A 10 -20.35 -30.02 -1.89
N VAL A 11 -19.04 -29.97 -1.85
CA VAL A 11 -18.20 -29.56 -2.98
C VAL A 11 -17.03 -30.52 -3.12
N GLN A 12 -16.56 -30.70 -4.35
CA GLN A 12 -15.41 -31.59 -4.63
C GLN A 12 -14.10 -30.79 -4.56
N CYS A 13 -13.10 -31.35 -3.89
CA CYS A 13 -11.76 -30.81 -3.86
C CYS A 13 -11.11 -30.88 -5.24
N CYS A 14 -10.61 -29.75 -5.74
CA CYS A 14 -9.97 -29.68 -7.05
C CYS A 14 -8.69 -30.53 -7.16
N TYR A 15 -8.00 -30.77 -6.05
CA TYR A 15 -6.75 -31.56 -6.03
C TYR A 15 -7.00 -33.05 -5.78
N CYS A 16 -7.51 -33.43 -4.60
CA CYS A 16 -7.63 -34.83 -4.21
C CYS A 16 -8.98 -35.47 -4.55
N LYS A 17 -9.91 -34.70 -5.14
CA LYS A 17 -11.26 -35.13 -5.55
C LYS A 17 -12.19 -35.53 -4.40
N THR A 18 -11.76 -35.45 -3.16
CA THR A 18 -12.59 -35.72 -1.98
C THR A 18 -13.75 -34.74 -1.89
N ILE A 19 -14.95 -35.24 -1.59
CA ILE A 19 -16.13 -34.43 -1.32
C ILE A 19 -16.07 -33.94 0.12
N PHE A 20 -16.33 -32.65 0.34
CA PHE A 20 -16.33 -32.01 1.65
C PHE A 20 -17.40 -30.93 1.76
N LYS A 21 -17.85 -30.64 2.97
CA LYS A 21 -18.87 -29.63 3.23
C LYS A 21 -18.24 -28.24 3.33
N LYS A 22 -18.87 -27.28 2.69
CA LYS A 22 -18.45 -25.88 2.70
C LYS A 22 -19.67 -24.95 2.85
N ASP A 23 -19.45 -23.81 3.48
CA ASP A 23 -20.48 -22.78 3.67
C ASP A 23 -20.97 -22.24 2.31
N VAL A 24 -22.28 -22.18 2.13
CA VAL A 24 -22.91 -21.72 0.86
C VAL A 24 -22.48 -20.29 0.51
N SER A 25 -22.30 -19.43 1.49
CA SER A 25 -21.85 -18.06 1.25
C SER A 25 -20.41 -18.00 0.72
N GLU A 26 -19.54 -18.91 1.19
CA GLU A 26 -18.18 -19.04 0.67
C GLU A 26 -18.13 -19.65 -0.73
N ILE A 27 -19.02 -20.63 -0.99
CA ILE A 27 -19.15 -21.23 -2.34
C ILE A 27 -19.52 -20.12 -3.33
N LYS A 28 -20.60 -19.38 -3.05
CA LYS A 28 -21.05 -18.25 -3.91
C LYS A 28 -19.96 -17.20 -4.12
N ARG A 29 -19.23 -16.84 -3.06
CA ARG A 29 -18.10 -15.90 -3.16
C ARG A 29 -16.97 -16.45 -4.03
N SER A 30 -16.63 -17.74 -3.85
CA SER A 30 -15.60 -18.40 -4.63
C SER A 30 -15.97 -18.47 -6.12
N LEU A 31 -17.20 -18.83 -6.44
CA LEU A 31 -17.71 -18.84 -7.82
C LEU A 31 -17.64 -17.45 -8.46
N LYS A 32 -18.07 -16.41 -7.74
CA LYS A 32 -18.03 -15.04 -8.25
C LYS A 32 -16.62 -14.56 -8.63
N VAL A 33 -15.59 -15.05 -7.95
CA VAL A 33 -14.18 -14.69 -8.18
C VAL A 33 -13.37 -15.79 -8.86
N GLY A 34 -14.03 -16.87 -9.32
CA GLY A 34 -13.38 -17.97 -10.02
C GLY A 34 -12.35 -18.74 -9.18
N ARG A 35 -12.55 -18.85 -7.86
CA ARG A 35 -11.65 -19.62 -6.98
C ARG A 35 -12.04 -21.08 -6.94
N LEU A 36 -11.03 -21.94 -6.96
CA LEU A 36 -11.21 -23.38 -6.81
C LEU A 36 -11.44 -23.76 -5.32
N HIS A 37 -12.09 -24.91 -5.10
CA HIS A 37 -12.37 -25.43 -3.77
C HIS A 37 -11.36 -26.51 -3.38
N TYR A 38 -10.83 -26.42 -2.17
CA TYR A 38 -9.88 -27.37 -1.59
C TYR A 38 -10.36 -27.80 -0.21
N CYS A 39 -10.25 -29.12 0.09
CA CYS A 39 -10.67 -29.67 1.37
C CYS A 39 -9.70 -29.31 2.52
N SER A 40 -8.47 -28.94 2.21
CA SER A 40 -7.44 -28.59 3.21
C SER A 40 -6.41 -27.61 2.64
N MET A 41 -5.64 -26.96 3.53
CA MET A 41 -4.49 -26.14 3.18
C MET A 41 -3.40 -26.92 2.43
N LYS A 42 -3.24 -28.23 2.78
CA LYS A 42 -2.29 -29.12 2.08
C LYS A 42 -2.68 -29.24 0.60
N CYS A 43 -3.95 -29.51 0.31
CA CYS A 43 -4.45 -29.62 -1.05
C CYS A 43 -4.34 -28.30 -1.83
N SER A 44 -4.58 -27.20 -1.17
CA SER A 44 -4.43 -25.85 -1.78
C SER A 44 -2.96 -25.56 -2.16
N LYS A 45 -2.01 -25.98 -1.36
CA LYS A 45 -0.56 -25.76 -1.61
C LYS A 45 0.05 -26.80 -2.56
N SER A 46 -0.60 -27.95 -2.77
CA SER A 46 -0.08 -29.05 -3.60
C SER A 46 -0.29 -28.85 -5.09
N ILE A 47 -1.00 -27.80 -5.50
CA ILE A 47 -1.19 -27.49 -6.93
C ILE A 47 -0.03 -26.61 -7.38
N PRO A 48 0.74 -27.05 -8.41
CA PRO A 48 1.75 -26.22 -9.03
C PRO A 48 1.13 -24.94 -9.61
N SER A 49 1.81 -23.81 -9.44
CA SER A 49 1.36 -22.49 -9.89
C SER A 49 1.24 -22.32 -11.41
N ASN A 50 1.71 -23.32 -12.19
CA ASN A 50 1.78 -23.29 -13.65
C ASN A 50 0.72 -24.16 -14.34
N ILE A 51 -0.31 -24.65 -13.63
CA ILE A 51 -1.35 -25.49 -14.24
C ILE A 51 -2.21 -24.67 -15.20
N GLU A 52 -2.36 -25.19 -16.40
CA GLU A 52 -3.02 -24.54 -17.55
C GLU A 52 -4.48 -24.15 -17.30
N HIS A 53 -5.21 -24.90 -16.44
CA HIS A 53 -6.58 -24.53 -16.07
C HIS A 53 -6.65 -23.29 -15.17
N LEU A 54 -5.59 -23.00 -14.37
CA LEU A 54 -5.46 -21.73 -13.64
C LEU A 54 -5.27 -20.57 -14.61
N LYS A 55 -4.67 -20.82 -15.76
CA LYS A 55 -4.58 -19.84 -16.85
C LYS A 55 -5.94 -19.56 -17.48
N LYS A 56 -6.82 -20.57 -17.62
CA LYS A 56 -8.19 -20.39 -18.18
C LYS A 56 -9.14 -19.69 -17.18
N VAL A 57 -8.99 -19.93 -15.88
CA VAL A 57 -9.76 -19.23 -14.83
C VAL A 57 -9.10 -17.88 -14.51
N GLY A 58 -7.81 -17.75 -14.81
CA GLY A 58 -6.95 -16.61 -14.53
C GLY A 58 -6.68 -15.73 -15.75
N ASN A 59 -7.43 -15.85 -16.84
CA ASN A 59 -7.41 -14.86 -17.92
C ASN A 59 -8.14 -13.55 -17.48
N ARG A 60 -8.03 -13.22 -16.22
CA ARG A 60 -8.01 -11.84 -15.80
C ARG A 60 -6.66 -11.33 -16.26
N ASP A 61 -6.68 -10.56 -17.32
CA ASP A 61 -5.61 -9.68 -17.67
C ASP A 61 -4.93 -9.21 -16.39
N ILE A 62 -3.65 -9.52 -16.24
CA ILE A 62 -2.84 -9.03 -15.12
C ILE A 62 -2.90 -7.48 -15.08
N ALA A 63 -3.28 -6.86 -16.18
CA ALA A 63 -3.62 -5.45 -16.29
C ALA A 63 -4.77 -5.00 -15.38
N HIS A 64 -5.68 -5.92 -14.96
CA HIS A 64 -6.75 -5.65 -13.98
C HIS A 64 -6.37 -6.04 -12.54
N LEU A 65 -5.19 -6.56 -12.30
CA LEU A 65 -4.62 -6.48 -10.96
C LEU A 65 -4.56 -5.00 -10.65
N ASN A 66 -5.37 -4.61 -9.65
CA ASN A 66 -5.45 -3.28 -9.11
C ASN A 66 -4.05 -2.65 -9.15
N PRO A 67 -3.85 -1.51 -9.85
CA PRO A 67 -2.54 -0.86 -9.95
C PRO A 67 -1.83 -0.70 -8.60
N SER A 68 -2.60 -0.63 -7.50
CA SER A 68 -2.09 -0.62 -6.12
C SER A 68 -1.39 -1.92 -5.69
N ASN A 69 -1.57 -3.05 -6.40
CA ASN A 69 -0.93 -4.32 -6.09
C ASN A 69 0.34 -4.57 -6.92
N ARG A 70 0.73 -3.67 -7.79
CA ARG A 70 2.00 -3.77 -8.52
C ARG A 70 3.16 -3.58 -7.52
N ARG A 71 4.01 -4.58 -7.44
CA ARG A 71 5.27 -4.51 -6.67
C ARG A 71 6.37 -3.93 -7.54
N ASP A 72 6.27 -2.66 -7.85
CA ASP A 72 7.31 -1.86 -8.48
C ASP A 72 7.81 -0.79 -7.50
N GLU A 73 8.79 -0.02 -7.91
CA GLU A 73 9.38 1.06 -7.11
C GLU A 73 8.37 2.11 -6.63
N PHE A 74 7.22 2.26 -7.31
CA PHE A 74 6.16 3.23 -6.96
C PHE A 74 5.00 2.63 -6.16
N SER A 75 5.11 1.39 -5.70
CA SER A 75 4.03 0.72 -4.95
C SER A 75 3.63 1.50 -3.69
N ASP A 76 4.59 2.07 -2.99
CA ASP A 76 4.34 2.82 -1.76
C ASP A 76 3.75 4.21 -2.04
N PHE A 77 4.08 4.85 -3.17
CA PHE A 77 3.42 6.09 -3.59
C PHE A 77 1.94 5.85 -3.86
N ARG A 78 1.60 4.74 -4.54
CA ARG A 78 0.20 4.35 -4.77
C ARG A 78 -0.53 4.04 -3.45
N GLU A 79 0.13 3.36 -2.53
CA GLU A 79 -0.44 3.07 -1.22
C GLU A 79 -0.64 4.36 -0.41
N HIS A 80 0.30 5.30 -0.48
CA HIS A 80 0.15 6.62 0.14
C HIS A 80 -1.07 7.35 -0.41
N LEU A 81 -1.24 7.42 -1.74
CA LEU A 81 -2.41 8.04 -2.38
C LEU A 81 -3.71 7.39 -1.91
N ARG A 82 -3.75 6.05 -1.85
CA ARG A 82 -4.90 5.29 -1.37
C ARG A 82 -5.25 5.60 0.09
N ARG A 83 -4.26 5.79 0.94
CA ARG A 83 -4.47 6.16 2.35
C ARG A 83 -4.89 7.63 2.48
N ALA A 84 -4.25 8.52 1.72
CA ALA A 84 -4.54 9.94 1.73
C ALA A 84 -5.98 10.24 1.27
N SER A 85 -6.44 9.60 0.17
CA SER A 85 -7.80 9.77 -0.36
C SER A 85 -8.92 9.34 0.60
N ARG A 86 -8.62 8.53 1.61
CA ARG A 86 -9.60 8.08 2.62
C ARG A 86 -9.71 9.01 3.83
N ARG A 87 -8.84 10.00 3.94
CA ARG A 87 -8.87 10.99 5.02
C ARG A 87 -9.89 12.09 4.67
N ASN A 88 -10.59 12.62 5.69
CA ASN A 88 -11.58 13.69 5.51
C ASN A 88 -10.91 15.05 5.22
N LYS A 89 -10.04 15.10 4.22
CA LYS A 89 -9.37 16.32 3.74
C LYS A 89 -9.42 16.35 2.22
N SER A 90 -9.29 17.52 1.63
CA SER A 90 -9.21 17.67 0.18
C SER A 90 -8.08 16.82 -0.40
N PHE A 91 -8.34 16.22 -1.55
CA PHE A 91 -7.42 15.30 -2.21
C PHE A 91 -7.57 15.39 -3.73
N ASP A 92 -6.48 15.73 -4.42
CA ASP A 92 -6.45 15.81 -5.89
C ASP A 92 -5.12 15.32 -6.51
N LEU A 93 -4.34 14.53 -5.75
CA LEU A 93 -3.06 14.02 -6.22
C LEU A 93 -3.20 12.77 -7.09
N SER A 94 -2.42 12.71 -8.13
CA SER A 94 -2.14 11.53 -8.94
C SER A 94 -0.77 10.92 -8.61
N LEU A 95 -0.52 9.70 -9.13
CA LEU A 95 0.81 9.09 -9.05
C LEU A 95 1.86 9.93 -9.79
N GLN A 96 1.49 10.56 -10.91
CA GLN A 96 2.40 11.38 -11.67
C GLN A 96 2.82 12.62 -10.87
N ASP A 97 1.90 13.27 -10.16
CA ASP A 97 2.24 14.42 -9.31
C ASP A 97 3.29 14.06 -8.24
N LEU A 98 3.21 12.84 -7.65
CA LEU A 98 4.23 12.37 -6.71
C LEU A 98 5.57 12.08 -7.37
N LYS A 99 5.57 11.51 -8.58
CA LYS A 99 6.80 11.28 -9.34
C LYS A 99 7.47 12.60 -9.70
N ASP A 100 6.73 13.54 -10.23
CA ASP A 100 7.22 14.86 -10.61
C ASP A 100 7.82 15.61 -9.39
N GLN A 101 7.15 15.49 -8.23
CA GLN A 101 7.66 16.07 -6.99
C GLN A 101 8.95 15.35 -6.49
N TRP A 102 9.03 14.03 -6.64
CA TRP A 102 10.23 13.25 -6.32
C TRP A 102 11.41 13.67 -7.18
N ASP A 103 11.18 13.76 -8.50
CA ASP A 103 12.21 14.17 -9.47
C ASP A 103 12.64 15.62 -9.25
N LYS A 104 11.70 16.54 -9.00
CA LYS A 104 12.00 17.94 -8.64
C LYS A 104 12.91 18.08 -7.43
N GLN A 105 12.78 17.17 -6.46
CA GLN A 105 13.62 17.15 -5.26
C GLN A 105 14.91 16.35 -5.43
N ASN A 106 15.12 15.68 -6.59
CA ASN A 106 16.21 14.74 -6.82
C ASN A 106 16.30 13.64 -5.73
N GLY A 107 15.16 13.24 -5.18
CA GLY A 107 15.08 12.26 -4.09
C GLY A 107 15.69 12.76 -2.77
N LEU A 108 15.90 14.07 -2.60
CA LEU A 108 16.45 14.65 -1.37
C LEU A 108 15.35 15.10 -0.40
N CYS A 109 15.62 14.96 0.88
CA CYS A 109 14.76 15.53 1.92
C CYS A 109 14.78 17.07 1.87
N VAL A 110 13.59 17.70 1.85
CA VAL A 110 13.49 19.17 1.79
C VAL A 110 14.24 19.85 2.93
N TYR A 111 14.18 19.31 4.13
CA TYR A 111 14.78 19.92 5.32
C TYR A 111 16.26 19.60 5.51
N SER A 112 16.58 18.30 5.55
CA SER A 112 17.95 17.86 5.89
C SER A 112 18.87 17.73 4.68
N LYS A 113 18.36 17.84 3.46
CA LYS A 113 19.10 17.64 2.19
C LYS A 113 19.76 16.26 2.06
N VAL A 114 19.45 15.33 2.95
CA VAL A 114 19.95 13.96 2.90
C VAL A 114 19.22 13.19 1.79
N GLN A 115 19.96 12.31 1.10
CA GLN A 115 19.38 11.41 0.11
C GLN A 115 18.33 10.50 0.77
N LEU A 116 17.13 10.55 0.28
CA LEU A 116 16.03 9.71 0.75
C LEU A 116 16.15 8.29 0.18
N ILE A 117 15.85 7.32 1.02
CA ILE A 117 15.66 5.94 0.58
C ILE A 117 14.25 5.85 0.00
N HIS A 118 14.16 5.48 -1.28
CA HIS A 118 12.87 5.24 -1.92
C HIS A 118 12.14 4.12 -1.16
N PRO A 119 10.89 4.32 -0.73
CA PRO A 119 10.18 3.30 -0.02
C PRO A 119 9.90 2.13 -0.97
N THR A 120 10.36 0.94 -0.62
CA THR A 120 10.09 -0.29 -1.34
C THR A 120 9.23 -1.21 -0.49
N ALA A 121 8.23 -1.86 -1.11
CA ALA A 121 7.34 -2.76 -0.40
C ALA A 121 8.12 -3.84 0.37
N GLY A 122 7.95 -3.86 1.69
CA GLY A 122 8.60 -4.83 2.58
C GLY A 122 9.96 -4.39 3.14
N SER A 123 10.44 -3.17 2.86
CA SER A 123 11.60 -2.61 3.56
C SER A 123 11.21 -2.21 4.99
N ASN A 124 12.07 -2.53 5.95
CA ASN A 124 11.94 -1.98 7.30
C ASN A 124 12.03 -0.45 7.21
N SER A 125 11.18 0.27 7.95
CA SER A 125 11.25 1.72 7.96
C SER A 125 12.60 2.15 8.53
N HIS A 126 13.34 2.91 7.73
CA HIS A 126 14.60 3.52 8.09
C HIS A 126 14.40 5.01 8.31
N ILE A 127 15.17 5.64 9.17
CA ILE A 127 15.04 7.08 9.47
C ILE A 127 15.09 7.97 8.21
N TYR A 128 15.80 7.54 7.17
CA TYR A 128 15.91 8.24 5.86
C TYR A 128 14.92 7.78 4.81
N THR A 129 14.01 6.85 5.13
CA THR A 129 12.96 6.44 4.18
C THR A 129 12.08 7.64 3.84
N ALA A 130 11.78 7.79 2.56
CA ALA A 130 10.93 8.87 2.08
C ALA A 130 9.50 8.77 2.63
N SER A 131 8.99 9.89 3.07
CA SER A 131 7.60 10.09 3.49
C SER A 131 7.01 11.29 2.77
N VAL A 132 5.77 11.17 2.31
CA VAL A 132 5.05 12.29 1.73
C VAL A 132 4.47 13.13 2.86
N ASP A 133 4.87 14.37 2.91
CA ASP A 133 4.44 15.37 3.89
C ASP A 133 3.59 16.45 3.20
N ARG A 134 2.75 17.11 3.97
CA ARG A 134 2.01 18.31 3.54
C ARG A 134 2.77 19.55 3.98
N ILE A 135 3.04 20.46 3.05
CA ILE A 135 3.70 21.75 3.34
C ILE A 135 2.89 22.51 4.38
N ASP A 136 1.60 22.71 4.10
CA ASP A 136 0.61 23.21 5.04
C ASP A 136 -0.28 22.07 5.55
N SER A 137 -0.17 21.73 6.83
CA SER A 137 -0.92 20.65 7.47
C SER A 137 -2.43 20.94 7.61
N SER A 138 -2.86 22.21 7.48
CA SER A 138 -4.28 22.61 7.48
C SER A 138 -4.99 22.19 6.18
N LEU A 139 -4.27 22.16 5.09
CA LEU A 139 -4.74 21.74 3.79
C LEU A 139 -4.68 20.20 3.64
N GLY A 140 -5.27 19.69 2.57
CA GLY A 140 -5.22 18.28 2.22
C GLY A 140 -3.99 17.89 1.40
N TYR A 141 -4.04 16.68 0.85
CA TYR A 141 -3.06 16.19 -0.11
C TYR A 141 -3.45 16.68 -1.51
N VAL A 142 -3.10 17.91 -1.81
CA VAL A 142 -3.44 18.60 -3.06
C VAL A 142 -2.17 18.99 -3.79
N LYS A 143 -2.29 19.25 -5.10
CA LYS A 143 -1.18 19.71 -5.93
C LYS A 143 -0.54 20.98 -5.35
N GLY A 144 0.78 20.98 -5.31
CA GLY A 144 1.56 22.07 -4.73
C GLY A 144 1.65 22.11 -3.20
N ASN A 145 0.90 21.26 -2.48
CA ASN A 145 0.95 21.17 -1.02
C ASN A 145 1.64 19.90 -0.51
N VAL A 146 2.44 19.23 -1.32
CA VAL A 146 3.15 18.02 -0.91
C VAL A 146 4.64 18.09 -1.19
N GLN A 147 5.39 17.47 -0.32
CA GLN A 147 6.85 17.35 -0.42
C GLN A 147 7.32 16.01 0.12
N PHE A 148 8.53 15.60 -0.25
CA PHE A 148 9.19 14.43 0.31
C PHE A 148 10.17 14.82 1.39
N ILE A 149 10.03 14.21 2.55
CA ILE A 149 10.91 14.36 3.69
C ILE A 149 11.25 12.98 4.25
N SER A 150 12.26 12.86 5.08
CA SER A 150 12.55 11.60 5.76
C SER A 150 11.50 11.30 6.84
N ILE A 151 11.31 10.03 7.17
CA ILE A 151 10.42 9.63 8.28
C ILE A 151 10.81 10.35 9.57
N ALA A 152 12.11 10.48 9.86
CA ALA A 152 12.58 11.21 11.04
C ALA A 152 12.10 12.67 11.03
N MET A 153 12.26 13.38 9.90
CA MET A 153 11.80 14.76 9.76
C MET A 153 10.28 14.86 9.80
N ASN A 154 9.56 13.87 9.29
CA ASN A 154 8.11 13.85 9.35
C ASN A 154 7.58 13.71 10.79
N HIS A 155 8.23 12.88 11.61
CA HIS A 155 7.91 12.78 13.03
C HIS A 155 8.24 14.06 13.78
N MET A 156 9.36 14.70 13.47
CA MET A 156 9.77 15.95 14.10
C MET A 156 8.83 17.11 13.70
N LYS A 157 8.48 17.22 12.43
CA LYS A 157 7.58 18.28 11.94
C LYS A 157 6.18 18.16 12.53
N ALA A 158 5.62 16.95 12.60
CA ALA A 158 4.25 16.71 13.05
C ALA A 158 3.24 17.65 12.34
N ASN A 159 2.69 18.63 13.05
CA ASN A 159 1.75 19.61 12.50
C ASN A 159 2.35 21.04 12.40
N MET A 160 3.65 21.19 12.59
CA MET A 160 4.33 22.49 12.43
C MET A 160 4.24 22.97 10.97
N SER A 161 4.26 24.28 10.80
CA SER A 161 4.44 24.91 9.49
C SER A 161 5.86 24.66 8.97
N ASP A 162 6.06 24.81 7.66
CA ASP A 162 7.41 24.76 7.08
C ASP A 162 8.32 25.86 7.67
N GLU A 163 7.77 27.05 7.91
CA GLU A 163 8.49 28.16 8.51
C GLU A 163 9.01 27.81 9.91
N ASP A 164 8.14 27.24 10.77
CA ASP A 164 8.53 26.84 12.12
C ASP A 164 9.54 25.70 12.11
N MET A 165 9.40 24.79 11.15
CA MET A 165 10.35 23.69 10.98
C MET A 165 11.74 24.22 10.58
N PHE A 166 11.83 25.19 9.67
CA PHE A 166 13.11 25.81 9.30
C PHE A 166 13.72 26.60 10.48
N LYS A 167 12.91 27.33 11.25
CA LYS A 167 13.38 28.01 12.47
C LYS A 167 13.95 27.00 13.47
N LEU A 168 13.28 25.88 13.69
CA LEU A 168 13.77 24.82 14.58
C LEU A 168 15.13 24.27 14.10
N LEU A 169 15.27 24.02 12.81
CA LEU A 169 16.54 23.53 12.24
C LEU A 169 17.69 24.54 12.41
N GLU A 170 17.43 25.84 12.27
CA GLU A 170 18.45 26.88 12.54
C GLU A 170 18.86 26.88 14.02
N ILE A 171 17.92 26.72 14.94
CA ILE A 171 18.24 26.61 16.38
C ILE A 171 19.13 25.38 16.63
N LEU A 172 18.81 24.25 16.02
CA LEU A 172 19.58 23.00 16.18
C LEU A 172 21.00 23.13 15.62
N LYS A 173 21.22 23.85 14.53
CA LYS A 173 22.57 24.16 14.01
C LYS A 173 23.42 24.96 14.98
N VAL A 174 22.81 25.91 15.69
CA VAL A 174 23.51 26.72 16.69
C VAL A 174 23.93 25.88 17.90
N VAL A 175 23.04 24.96 18.32
CA VAL A 175 23.30 24.09 19.49
C VAL A 175 24.29 22.96 19.17
N TYR A 176 24.26 22.45 17.94
CA TYR A 176 25.12 21.37 17.47
C TYR A 176 25.85 21.77 16.19
N PRO A 177 26.85 22.67 16.29
CA PRO A 177 27.66 23.07 15.12
C PRO A 177 28.45 21.88 14.61
N THR A 178 28.37 21.63 13.31
CA THR A 178 29.10 20.57 12.58
C THR A 178 30.46 21.06 12.11
#